data_e743547dde78ff5860c1610d0d4f3075
#
_entry.id   e743547dde78ff5860c1610d0d4f3075
#
_cell.length_a   1.000
_cell.length_b   1.000
_cell.length_c   1.000
_cell.angle_alpha   90.00
_cell.angle_beta   90.00
_cell.angle_gamma   90.00
#
_symmetry.space_group_name_H-M   'P 1'
#
loop_
_entity.id
_entity.type
_entity.pdbx_description
1 polymer ?
#
loop_
_entity_poly.entity_id
_entity_poly.type
_entity_poly.pdbx_seq_one_letter_code
_entity_poly.pdbx_strand_id
1 'polypeptide(L)'
;MKIKVISDLHVDINNNITWNFDPNTFYVICGDISGDVNTTLNFVKENINKGVFVAGNHLGYSGKVTLEDSLYMLRKEFSKGKVRFLNNHVYSIKDVVFIGTTLWTDFNLYGCVSECMEIAWQYLNDYRYVKTFNEKFGTITRIGPLTTLGYFRKNVEYLCNQLEKYKNKKVVIVTHHAPSLKSVDDKFVYDKTSAAYASNLEWIMEKYNNIVLWCHGHVHSKARYRVNNTRVICEPYGYYNENLMDIKDLGYEIDI
;
A
#
# COMPACT_ATOMS: atom_id res chain seq x y z
N MET A 1 -0.53 -16.46 14.49
CA MET A 1 0.41 -16.57 13.37
C MET A 1 1.33 -15.37 13.42
N LYS A 2 2.66 -15.59 13.45
CA LYS A 2 3.64 -14.50 13.49
C LYS A 2 3.90 -13.97 12.08
N ILE A 3 3.83 -12.66 11.90
CA ILE A 3 4.11 -11.96 10.65
C ILE A 3 5.05 -10.79 10.91
N LYS A 4 5.72 -10.30 9.87
CA LYS A 4 6.57 -9.10 9.93
C LYS A 4 6.09 -8.08 8.90
N VAL A 5 5.68 -6.90 9.39
CA VAL A 5 5.15 -5.80 8.56
C VAL A 5 6.28 -4.87 8.18
N ILE A 6 6.38 -4.52 6.91
CA ILE A 6 7.32 -3.53 6.37
C ILE A 6 6.68 -2.77 5.20
N SER A 7 7.19 -1.59 4.87
CA SER A 7 6.78 -0.82 3.70
C SER A 7 7.87 0.12 3.21
N ASP A 8 7.67 0.71 2.05
CA ASP A 8 8.44 1.84 1.54
C ASP A 8 9.96 1.55 1.49
N LEU A 9 10.32 0.40 0.89
CA LEU A 9 11.71 -0.05 0.79
C LEU A 9 12.51 0.79 -0.21
N HIS A 10 11.86 1.25 -1.29
CA HIS A 10 12.47 2.09 -2.34
C HIS A 10 13.85 1.59 -2.76
N VAL A 11 13.96 0.30 -3.10
CA VAL A 11 15.25 -0.36 -3.34
C VAL A 11 16.01 0.19 -4.56
N ASP A 12 15.32 0.87 -5.46
CA ASP A 12 15.90 1.61 -6.58
C ASP A 12 16.54 2.94 -6.16
N ILE A 13 16.10 3.52 -5.06
CA ILE A 13 16.65 4.73 -4.45
C ILE A 13 17.69 4.35 -3.39
N ASN A 14 17.37 3.36 -2.57
CA ASN A 14 18.21 2.81 -1.51
C ASN A 14 19.17 1.72 -2.04
N ASN A 15 19.82 1.97 -3.17
CA ASN A 15 20.59 0.98 -3.93
C ASN A 15 21.91 0.54 -3.26
N ASN A 16 22.37 1.26 -2.23
CA ASN A 16 23.57 0.92 -1.45
C ASN A 16 23.28 0.02 -0.25
N ILE A 17 22.03 -0.42 -0.06
CA ILE A 17 21.62 -1.22 1.09
C ILE A 17 21.70 -2.69 0.77
N THR A 18 22.37 -3.44 1.65
CA THR A 18 22.32 -4.91 1.64
C THR A 18 21.09 -5.35 2.43
N TRP A 19 20.07 -5.81 1.74
CA TRP A 19 18.84 -6.30 2.33
C TRP A 19 19.04 -7.73 2.85
N ASN A 20 18.64 -7.98 4.11
CA ASN A 20 18.73 -9.31 4.72
C ASN A 20 17.35 -9.71 5.28
N PHE A 21 16.69 -10.64 4.59
CA PHE A 21 15.37 -11.17 4.96
C PHE A 21 15.49 -12.59 5.49
N ASP A 22 14.93 -12.83 6.68
CA ASP A 22 14.84 -14.19 7.22
C ASP A 22 13.91 -15.06 6.36
N PRO A 23 14.41 -16.16 5.78
CA PRO A 23 13.61 -17.03 4.91
C PRO A 23 12.44 -17.71 5.62
N ASN A 24 12.47 -17.75 6.97
CA ASN A 24 11.43 -18.37 7.80
C ASN A 24 10.35 -17.38 8.26
N THR A 25 10.48 -16.09 7.96
CA THR A 25 9.52 -15.07 8.33
C THR A 25 8.46 -14.88 7.25
N PHE A 26 7.19 -14.72 7.67
CA PHE A 26 6.10 -14.35 6.77
C PHE A 26 6.01 -12.82 6.71
N TYR A 27 6.36 -12.24 5.57
CA TYR A 27 6.36 -10.80 5.36
C TYR A 27 5.02 -10.28 4.86
N VAL A 28 4.63 -9.10 5.35
CA VAL A 28 3.53 -8.28 4.83
C VAL A 28 4.14 -6.97 4.37
N ILE A 29 4.26 -6.79 3.04
CA ILE A 29 4.93 -5.63 2.46
C ILE A 29 3.87 -4.66 1.91
N CYS A 30 3.78 -3.48 2.52
CA CYS A 30 2.70 -2.54 2.27
C CYS A 30 3.02 -1.52 1.16
N GLY A 31 3.60 -1.99 0.07
CA GLY A 31 3.87 -1.17 -1.12
C GLY A 31 5.25 -0.53 -1.14
N ASP A 32 5.50 0.20 -2.21
CA ASP A 32 6.70 0.96 -2.53
C ASP A 32 8.02 0.19 -2.32
N ILE A 33 8.06 -0.99 -2.96
CA ILE A 33 9.30 -1.76 -3.05
C ILE A 33 10.26 -1.06 -4.02
N SER A 34 9.78 -0.65 -5.20
CA SER A 34 10.54 0.10 -6.20
C SER A 34 9.61 0.85 -7.16
N GLY A 35 10.13 1.88 -7.82
CA GLY A 35 9.49 2.61 -8.91
C GLY A 35 9.49 1.89 -10.26
N ASP A 36 10.20 0.77 -10.38
CA ASP A 36 10.29 -0.06 -11.59
C ASP A 36 9.75 -1.48 -11.32
N VAL A 37 8.85 -1.95 -12.18
CA VAL A 37 8.19 -3.25 -12.01
C VAL A 37 9.17 -4.42 -12.09
N ASN A 38 10.18 -4.36 -12.96
CA ASN A 38 11.16 -5.45 -13.09
C ASN A 38 12.07 -5.50 -11.85
N THR A 39 12.45 -4.34 -11.32
CA THR A 39 13.19 -4.26 -10.06
C THR A 39 12.38 -4.86 -8.92
N THR A 40 11.09 -4.51 -8.82
CA THR A 40 10.16 -5.11 -7.83
C THR A 40 10.06 -6.62 -8.00
N LEU A 41 9.87 -7.13 -9.23
CA LEU A 41 9.79 -8.57 -9.54
C LEU A 41 11.04 -9.31 -9.06
N ASN A 42 12.22 -8.82 -9.43
CA ASN A 42 13.50 -9.45 -9.10
C ASN A 42 13.75 -9.42 -7.60
N PHE A 43 13.56 -8.25 -6.98
CA PHE A 43 13.75 -8.08 -5.54
C PHE A 43 12.89 -9.05 -4.72
N VAL A 44 11.60 -9.15 -5.03
CA VAL A 44 10.68 -10.04 -4.30
C VAL A 44 11.06 -11.50 -4.49
N LYS A 45 11.44 -11.92 -5.71
CA LYS A 45 11.89 -13.31 -6.00
C LYS A 45 13.14 -13.70 -5.24
N GLU A 46 14.09 -12.79 -5.15
CA GLU A 46 15.41 -13.04 -4.56
C GLU A 46 15.39 -13.01 -3.04
N ASN A 47 14.52 -12.18 -2.45
CA ASN A 47 14.60 -11.86 -1.03
C ASN A 47 13.44 -12.42 -0.20
N ILE A 48 12.25 -12.65 -0.79
CA ILE A 48 11.05 -12.99 -0.03
C ILE A 48 10.60 -14.42 -0.31
N ASN A 49 10.73 -15.30 0.68
CA ASN A 49 10.35 -16.71 0.54
C ASN A 49 8.87 -16.97 0.79
N LYS A 50 8.22 -16.19 1.64
CA LYS A 50 6.79 -16.31 1.95
C LYS A 50 6.22 -15.00 2.46
N GLY A 51 5.03 -14.66 2.02
CA GLY A 51 4.39 -13.42 2.41
C GLY A 51 3.33 -12.95 1.42
N VAL A 52 2.83 -11.76 1.71
CA VAL A 52 1.94 -11.01 0.83
C VAL A 52 2.47 -9.61 0.62
N PHE A 53 2.20 -9.02 -0.53
CA PHE A 53 2.54 -7.63 -0.79
C PHE A 53 1.51 -6.94 -1.68
N VAL A 54 1.44 -5.62 -1.58
CA VAL A 54 0.65 -4.74 -2.44
C VAL A 54 1.57 -3.84 -3.25
N ALA A 55 1.06 -3.24 -4.31
CA ALA A 55 1.74 -2.16 -5.00
C ALA A 55 1.57 -0.85 -4.23
N GLY A 56 2.60 0.00 -4.25
CA GLY A 56 2.47 1.40 -3.90
C GLY A 56 2.28 2.28 -5.15
N ASN A 57 2.23 3.59 -4.94
CA ASN A 57 2.10 4.57 -6.01
C ASN A 57 3.37 4.65 -6.87
N HIS A 58 4.54 4.38 -6.28
CA HIS A 58 5.82 4.40 -7.00
C HIS A 58 5.93 3.35 -8.11
N LEU A 59 5.14 2.29 -8.10
CA LEU A 59 5.26 1.19 -9.08
C LEU A 59 5.27 1.67 -10.55
N GLY A 60 4.67 2.81 -10.85
CA GLY A 60 4.65 3.42 -12.18
C GLY A 60 5.71 4.50 -12.44
N TYR A 61 6.59 4.81 -11.49
CA TYR A 61 7.49 5.97 -11.57
C TYR A 61 8.58 5.86 -12.64
N SER A 62 8.97 4.64 -13.01
CA SER A 62 9.90 4.44 -14.13
C SER A 62 9.35 4.99 -15.46
N GLY A 63 8.04 5.10 -15.58
CA GLY A 63 7.35 5.55 -16.80
C GLY A 63 7.60 4.67 -18.03
N LYS A 64 8.22 3.50 -17.88
CA LYS A 64 8.54 2.58 -18.98
C LYS A 64 7.30 1.88 -19.52
N VAL A 65 6.40 1.52 -18.62
CA VAL A 65 5.11 0.85 -18.91
C VAL A 65 3.99 1.55 -18.14
N THR A 66 2.74 1.25 -18.46
CA THR A 66 1.59 1.77 -17.72
C THR A 66 1.48 1.14 -16.33
N LEU A 67 0.75 1.78 -15.43
CA LEU A 67 0.46 1.23 -14.11
C LEU A 67 -0.29 -0.12 -14.25
N GLU A 68 -1.26 -0.19 -15.17
CA GLU A 68 -2.05 -1.39 -15.42
C GLU A 68 -1.17 -2.56 -15.88
N ASP A 69 -0.23 -2.30 -16.80
CA ASP A 69 0.72 -3.33 -17.27
C ASP A 69 1.64 -3.78 -16.14
N SER A 70 2.13 -2.85 -15.31
CA SER A 70 2.95 -3.17 -14.14
C SER A 70 2.19 -4.06 -13.15
N LEU A 71 0.94 -3.72 -12.84
CA LEU A 71 0.07 -4.50 -11.96
C LEU A 71 -0.22 -5.89 -12.56
N TYR A 72 -0.44 -5.97 -13.88
CA TYR A 72 -0.64 -7.24 -14.58
C TYR A 72 0.60 -8.14 -14.51
N MET A 73 1.80 -7.59 -14.71
CA MET A 73 3.06 -8.34 -14.63
C MET A 73 3.26 -8.93 -13.23
N LEU A 74 3.06 -8.14 -12.16
CA LEU A 74 3.15 -8.63 -10.78
C LEU A 74 2.12 -9.72 -10.50
N ARG A 75 0.87 -9.52 -10.95
CA ARG A 75 -0.20 -10.49 -10.77
C ARG A 75 0.09 -11.82 -11.47
N LYS A 76 0.57 -11.76 -12.71
CA LYS A 76 0.93 -12.96 -13.48
C LYS A 76 1.99 -13.77 -12.76
N GLU A 77 3.01 -13.12 -12.21
CA GLU A 77 4.14 -13.77 -11.57
C GLU A 77 3.78 -14.33 -10.19
N PHE A 78 3.08 -13.55 -9.36
CA PHE A 78 2.80 -13.90 -7.96
C PHE A 78 1.35 -14.36 -7.72
N SER A 79 0.68 -14.91 -8.74
CA SER A 79 -0.67 -15.49 -8.61
C SER A 79 -0.68 -16.81 -7.85
N LYS A 80 0.45 -17.53 -7.80
CA LYS A 80 0.63 -18.83 -7.15
C LYS A 80 1.90 -18.84 -6.29
N GLY A 81 2.06 -19.86 -5.46
CA GLY A 81 3.26 -20.00 -4.62
C GLY A 81 3.08 -19.46 -3.20
N LYS A 82 4.19 -19.27 -2.50
CA LYS A 82 4.24 -18.85 -1.08
C LYS A 82 4.27 -17.33 -0.91
N VAL A 83 4.59 -16.60 -1.97
CA VAL A 83 4.51 -15.13 -2.03
C VAL A 83 3.35 -14.74 -2.93
N ARG A 84 2.51 -13.83 -2.49
CA ARG A 84 1.30 -13.40 -3.20
C ARG A 84 1.25 -11.89 -3.38
N PHE A 85 1.05 -11.47 -4.60
CA PHE A 85 0.71 -10.09 -4.92
C PHE A 85 -0.80 -9.86 -4.74
N LEU A 86 -1.15 -8.86 -3.95
CA LEU A 86 -2.54 -8.51 -3.67
C LEU A 86 -2.89 -7.16 -4.31
N ASN A 87 -3.69 -7.20 -5.35
CA ASN A 87 -4.29 -6.02 -5.98
C ASN A 87 -5.77 -6.32 -6.23
N ASN A 88 -6.64 -5.91 -5.31
CA ASN A 88 -8.02 -6.39 -5.20
C ASN A 88 -8.05 -7.94 -5.20
N HIS A 89 -7.21 -8.53 -4.34
CA HIS A 89 -7.07 -9.98 -4.19
C HIS A 89 -7.04 -10.39 -2.72
N VAL A 90 -7.38 -11.65 -2.52
CA VAL A 90 -7.40 -12.31 -1.22
C VAL A 90 -6.38 -13.46 -1.21
N TYR A 91 -5.67 -13.59 -0.11
CA TYR A 91 -4.89 -14.76 0.21
C TYR A 91 -5.29 -15.30 1.58
N SER A 92 -5.67 -16.57 1.65
CA SER A 92 -6.06 -17.22 2.90
C SER A 92 -5.02 -18.25 3.33
N ILE A 93 -4.63 -18.19 4.58
CA ILE A 93 -3.75 -19.16 5.22
C ILE A 93 -4.27 -19.51 6.60
N LYS A 94 -4.60 -20.77 6.85
CA LYS A 94 -5.25 -21.24 8.08
C LYS A 94 -6.59 -20.50 8.32
N ASP A 95 -6.71 -19.82 9.45
CA ASP A 95 -7.88 -19.05 9.87
C ASP A 95 -7.78 -17.54 9.55
N VAL A 96 -6.68 -17.13 8.93
CA VAL A 96 -6.41 -15.73 8.59
C VAL A 96 -6.61 -15.47 7.09
N VAL A 97 -7.26 -14.36 6.78
CA VAL A 97 -7.49 -13.88 5.42
C VAL A 97 -6.80 -12.53 5.23
N PHE A 98 -5.88 -12.47 4.29
CA PHE A 98 -5.25 -11.23 3.85
C PHE A 98 -6.02 -10.65 2.67
N ILE A 99 -6.43 -9.40 2.75
CA ILE A 99 -7.12 -8.67 1.69
C ILE A 99 -6.26 -7.47 1.34
N GLY A 100 -5.81 -7.35 0.08
CA GLY A 100 -4.85 -6.32 -0.27
C GLY A 100 -5.19 -5.54 -1.54
N THR A 101 -4.80 -4.25 -1.51
CA THR A 101 -4.91 -3.30 -2.62
C THR A 101 -3.99 -2.09 -2.39
N THR A 102 -3.66 -1.32 -3.44
CA THR A 102 -2.94 -0.04 -3.29
C THR A 102 -3.75 0.98 -2.48
N LEU A 103 -5.05 0.95 -2.58
CA LEU A 103 -6.07 1.82 -2.01
C LEU A 103 -6.19 3.17 -2.72
N TRP A 104 -5.12 3.96 -2.87
CA TRP A 104 -5.18 5.38 -3.23
C TRP A 104 -5.98 6.18 -2.19
N THR A 105 -6.49 7.38 -2.55
CA THR A 105 -7.26 8.22 -1.61
C THR A 105 -8.51 8.81 -2.24
N ASP A 106 -9.43 9.30 -1.39
CA ASP A 106 -10.62 10.05 -1.81
C ASP A 106 -10.42 11.56 -1.84
N PHE A 107 -9.24 12.05 -1.43
CA PHE A 107 -8.93 13.47 -1.28
C PHE A 107 -9.86 14.23 -0.32
N ASN A 108 -10.58 13.51 0.56
CA ASN A 108 -11.67 14.08 1.36
C ASN A 108 -11.36 14.24 2.86
N LEU A 109 -10.09 14.20 3.26
CA LEU A 109 -9.73 14.38 4.67
C LEU A 109 -10.23 15.70 5.27
N TYR A 110 -10.31 16.74 4.45
CA TYR A 110 -10.63 18.11 4.90
C TYR A 110 -11.95 18.64 4.32
N GLY A 111 -12.77 17.80 3.66
CA GLY A 111 -14.03 18.19 3.07
C GLY A 111 -13.93 19.09 1.82
N CYS A 112 -12.73 19.29 1.28
CA CYS A 112 -12.46 20.14 0.11
C CYS A 112 -11.81 19.35 -1.03
N VAL A 113 -12.49 18.32 -1.50
CA VAL A 113 -11.97 17.32 -2.49
C VAL A 113 -11.33 17.99 -3.70
N SER A 114 -12.01 18.94 -4.35
CA SER A 114 -11.51 19.57 -5.57
C SER A 114 -10.20 20.33 -5.35
N GLU A 115 -10.09 21.05 -4.23
CA GLU A 115 -8.86 21.77 -3.86
C GLU A 115 -7.72 20.79 -3.55
N CYS A 116 -8.00 19.73 -2.78
CA CYS A 116 -6.99 18.71 -2.47
C CYS A 116 -6.50 17.97 -3.73
N MET A 117 -7.39 17.70 -4.68
CA MET A 117 -7.02 17.11 -5.98
C MET A 117 -6.14 18.05 -6.81
N GLU A 118 -6.42 19.34 -6.82
CA GLU A 118 -5.60 20.34 -7.52
C GLU A 118 -4.21 20.45 -6.89
N ILE A 119 -4.13 20.52 -5.57
CA ILE A 119 -2.86 20.51 -4.82
C ILE A 119 -2.07 19.23 -5.14
N ALA A 120 -2.71 18.07 -5.06
CA ALA A 120 -2.08 16.80 -5.38
C ALA A 120 -1.53 16.79 -6.83
N TRP A 121 -2.32 17.24 -7.79
CA TRP A 121 -1.91 17.36 -9.19
C TRP A 121 -0.67 18.24 -9.39
N GLN A 122 -0.57 19.33 -8.66
CA GLN A 122 0.54 20.28 -8.76
C GLN A 122 1.82 19.76 -8.10
N TYR A 123 1.70 19.09 -6.96
CA TYR A 123 2.86 18.82 -6.10
C TYR A 123 3.31 17.36 -6.10
N LEU A 124 2.43 16.37 -6.33
CA LEU A 124 2.81 14.96 -6.24
C LEU A 124 3.43 14.43 -7.53
N ASN A 125 4.47 13.66 -7.37
CA ASN A 125 5.19 13.00 -8.45
C ASN A 125 4.38 11.91 -9.15
N ASP A 126 3.37 11.35 -8.48
CA ASP A 126 2.42 10.41 -9.08
C ASP A 126 1.88 10.92 -10.41
N TYR A 127 1.43 12.17 -10.41
CA TYR A 127 0.79 12.80 -11.55
C TYR A 127 1.78 13.34 -12.60
N ARG A 128 3.08 13.25 -12.33
CA ARG A 128 4.15 13.58 -13.27
C ARG A 128 4.73 12.36 -13.97
N TYR A 129 4.84 11.23 -13.25
CA TYR A 129 5.59 10.06 -13.72
C TYR A 129 4.71 8.87 -14.08
N VAL A 130 3.61 8.62 -13.34
CA VAL A 130 2.80 7.44 -13.55
C VAL A 130 1.99 7.57 -14.84
N LYS A 131 2.10 6.56 -15.69
CA LYS A 131 1.33 6.44 -16.93
C LYS A 131 0.17 5.47 -16.78
N THR A 132 -0.93 5.78 -17.45
CA THR A 132 -2.15 4.96 -17.52
C THR A 132 -2.66 4.89 -18.94
N PHE A 133 -3.38 3.83 -19.27
CA PHE A 133 -4.08 3.74 -20.54
C PHE A 133 -5.44 4.46 -20.45
N ASN A 134 -5.63 5.45 -21.29
CA ASN A 134 -6.90 6.18 -21.38
C ASN A 134 -7.80 5.51 -22.42
N GLU A 135 -8.76 4.70 -21.95
CA GLU A 135 -9.69 3.95 -22.83
C GLU A 135 -10.51 4.86 -23.73
N LYS A 136 -10.90 6.06 -23.27
CA LYS A 136 -11.71 7.01 -24.04
C LYS A 136 -11.01 7.50 -25.31
N PHE A 137 -9.68 7.67 -25.23
CA PHE A 137 -8.90 8.20 -26.34
C PHE A 137 -7.99 7.14 -26.99
N GLY A 138 -7.94 5.92 -26.44
CA GLY A 138 -7.07 4.85 -26.93
C GLY A 138 -5.56 5.17 -26.82
N THR A 139 -5.17 6.01 -25.88
CA THR A 139 -3.80 6.53 -25.75
C THR A 139 -3.24 6.37 -24.35
N ILE A 140 -1.90 6.34 -24.24
CA ILE A 140 -1.22 6.37 -22.96
C ILE A 140 -1.08 7.84 -22.53
N THR A 141 -1.53 8.15 -21.34
CA THR A 141 -1.46 9.48 -20.72
C THR A 141 -0.84 9.40 -19.32
N ARG A 142 -0.54 10.54 -18.71
CA ARG A 142 -0.25 10.59 -17.27
C ARG A 142 -1.53 10.30 -16.50
N ILE A 143 -1.39 9.61 -15.37
CA ILE A 143 -2.51 9.39 -14.44
C ILE A 143 -2.97 10.73 -13.86
N GLY A 144 -4.23 10.86 -13.53
CA GLY A 144 -4.77 12.07 -12.90
C GLY A 144 -5.53 11.76 -11.61
N PRO A 145 -5.78 12.79 -10.76
CA PRO A 145 -6.49 12.60 -9.49
C PRO A 145 -7.88 11.98 -9.64
N LEU A 146 -8.60 12.25 -10.73
CA LEU A 146 -9.88 11.60 -11.01
C LEU A 146 -9.73 10.09 -11.28
N THR A 147 -8.64 9.68 -11.89
CA THR A 147 -8.36 8.25 -12.14
C THR A 147 -8.04 7.54 -10.83
N THR A 148 -7.18 8.13 -9.98
CA THR A 148 -6.83 7.54 -8.67
C THR A 148 -8.02 7.52 -7.72
N LEU A 149 -8.88 8.55 -7.74
CA LEU A 149 -10.17 8.55 -7.04
C LEU A 149 -11.08 7.40 -7.51
N GLY A 150 -11.09 7.12 -8.82
CA GLY A 150 -11.80 5.97 -9.39
C GLY A 150 -11.27 4.63 -8.87
N TYR A 151 -9.94 4.50 -8.75
CA TYR A 151 -9.32 3.32 -8.14
C TYR A 151 -9.66 3.20 -6.66
N PHE A 152 -9.59 4.29 -5.89
CA PHE A 152 -9.99 4.30 -4.49
C PHE A 152 -11.40 3.74 -4.28
N ARG A 153 -12.38 4.26 -5.03
CA ARG A 153 -13.79 3.81 -4.93
C ARG A 153 -13.93 2.30 -5.18
N LYS A 154 -13.31 1.78 -6.24
CA LYS A 154 -13.30 0.35 -6.56
C LYS A 154 -12.60 -0.47 -5.47
N ASN A 155 -11.51 0.05 -4.90
CA ASN A 155 -10.77 -0.63 -3.84
C ASN A 155 -11.58 -0.71 -2.54
N VAL A 156 -12.23 0.39 -2.12
CA VAL A 156 -13.08 0.40 -0.93
C VAL A 156 -14.29 -0.54 -1.10
N GLU A 157 -14.95 -0.49 -2.25
CA GLU A 157 -16.04 -1.42 -2.57
C GLU A 157 -15.57 -2.87 -2.49
N TYR A 158 -14.41 -3.18 -3.08
CA TYR A 158 -13.82 -4.51 -3.01
C TYR A 158 -13.53 -4.93 -1.57
N LEU A 159 -12.90 -4.07 -0.76
CA LEU A 159 -12.63 -4.35 0.66
C LEU A 159 -13.91 -4.69 1.41
N CYS A 160 -14.95 -3.86 1.29
CA CYS A 160 -16.24 -4.08 1.97
C CYS A 160 -16.88 -5.41 1.55
N ASN A 161 -16.88 -5.73 0.25
CA ASN A 161 -17.43 -6.99 -0.26
C ASN A 161 -16.67 -8.21 0.28
N GLN A 162 -15.34 -8.13 0.40
CA GLN A 162 -14.56 -9.23 0.97
C GLN A 162 -14.75 -9.33 2.49
N LEU A 163 -14.88 -8.23 3.20
CA LEU A 163 -15.13 -8.22 4.66
C LEU A 163 -16.47 -8.90 4.99
N GLU A 164 -17.52 -8.64 4.22
CA GLU A 164 -18.80 -9.35 4.37
C GLU A 164 -18.65 -10.87 4.08
N LYS A 165 -17.95 -11.21 3.00
CA LYS A 165 -17.73 -12.60 2.61
C LYS A 165 -16.97 -13.40 3.68
N TYR A 166 -15.98 -12.78 4.32
CA TYR A 166 -15.11 -13.42 5.30
C TYR A 166 -15.42 -13.01 6.75
N LYS A 167 -16.67 -12.61 7.05
CA LYS A 167 -17.09 -12.12 8.38
C LYS A 167 -16.78 -13.05 9.55
N ASN A 168 -16.65 -14.35 9.32
CA ASN A 168 -16.33 -15.37 10.33
C ASN A 168 -14.84 -15.75 10.37
N LYS A 169 -13.97 -14.99 9.70
CA LYS A 169 -12.52 -15.20 9.66
C LYS A 169 -11.80 -14.01 10.27
N LYS A 170 -10.60 -14.23 10.78
CA LYS A 170 -9.69 -13.13 11.10
C LYS A 170 -9.20 -12.49 9.80
N VAL A 171 -9.36 -11.19 9.67
CA VAL A 171 -8.96 -10.45 8.47
C VAL A 171 -7.78 -9.53 8.79
N VAL A 172 -6.77 -9.58 7.92
CA VAL A 172 -5.68 -8.60 7.83
C VAL A 172 -5.87 -7.82 6.54
N ILE A 173 -6.06 -6.51 6.65
CA ILE A 173 -6.08 -5.60 5.50
C ILE A 173 -4.66 -5.12 5.23
N VAL A 174 -4.26 -5.13 3.97
CA VAL A 174 -2.95 -4.66 3.51
C VAL A 174 -3.17 -3.61 2.43
N THR A 175 -2.82 -2.36 2.73
CA THR A 175 -2.92 -1.27 1.76
C THR A 175 -1.57 -0.55 1.64
N HIS A 176 -1.45 0.31 0.63
CA HIS A 176 -0.32 1.23 0.60
C HIS A 176 -0.69 2.56 1.24
N HIS A 177 -1.74 3.21 0.77
CA HIS A 177 -2.21 4.47 1.37
C HIS A 177 -2.85 4.25 2.74
N ALA A 178 -2.76 5.27 3.58
CA ALA A 178 -3.21 5.21 4.96
C ALA A 178 -4.74 5.25 5.11
N PRO A 179 -5.32 4.48 6.06
CA PRO A 179 -6.76 4.44 6.27
C PRO A 179 -7.29 5.53 7.20
N SER A 180 -6.42 6.37 7.78
CA SER A 180 -6.82 7.38 8.75
C SER A 180 -5.78 8.49 8.84
N LEU A 181 -6.25 9.70 9.16
CA LEU A 181 -5.39 10.85 9.49
C LEU A 181 -4.48 10.58 10.70
N LYS A 182 -4.84 9.66 11.60
CA LYS A 182 -3.99 9.23 12.72
C LYS A 182 -2.66 8.59 12.31
N SER A 183 -2.51 8.23 11.03
CA SER A 183 -1.25 7.73 10.48
C SER A 183 -0.32 8.82 9.97
N VAL A 184 -0.82 10.03 9.78
CA VAL A 184 -0.06 11.17 9.27
C VAL A 184 0.70 11.82 10.42
N ASP A 185 1.99 12.16 10.19
CA ASP A 185 2.81 12.87 11.17
C ASP A 185 2.16 14.21 11.55
N ASP A 186 2.15 14.56 12.85
CA ASP A 186 1.49 15.73 13.41
C ASP A 186 1.85 17.03 12.67
N LYS A 187 3.07 17.14 12.16
CA LYS A 187 3.52 18.32 11.39
C LYS A 187 2.78 18.51 10.06
N PHE A 188 2.12 17.46 9.54
CA PHE A 188 1.40 17.49 8.27
C PHE A 188 -0.12 17.37 8.42
N VAL A 189 -0.65 17.23 9.65
CA VAL A 189 -2.08 17.02 9.89
C VAL A 189 -2.96 18.15 9.32
N TYR A 190 -2.42 19.36 9.22
CA TYR A 190 -3.12 20.53 8.65
C TYR A 190 -2.73 20.83 7.20
N ASP A 191 -1.84 20.05 6.61
CA ASP A 191 -1.43 20.20 5.22
C ASP A 191 -2.42 19.47 4.30
N LYS A 192 -3.03 20.19 3.38
CA LYS A 192 -4.00 19.61 2.43
C LYS A 192 -3.41 18.57 1.48
N THR A 193 -2.09 18.55 1.30
CA THR A 193 -1.42 17.47 0.57
C THR A 193 -1.66 16.12 1.23
N SER A 194 -1.86 16.07 2.55
CA SER A 194 -2.12 14.84 3.30
C SER A 194 -3.39 14.11 2.86
N ALA A 195 -4.33 14.80 2.19
CA ALA A 195 -5.49 14.17 1.56
C ALA A 195 -5.14 13.24 0.38
N ALA A 196 -3.91 13.32 -0.14
CA ALA A 196 -3.40 12.36 -1.12
C ALA A 196 -2.62 11.20 -0.48
N TYR A 197 -2.39 11.24 0.83
CA TYR A 197 -1.68 10.21 1.60
C TYR A 197 -2.61 9.33 2.41
N ALA A 198 -3.72 9.88 2.89
CA ALA A 198 -4.66 9.19 3.76
C ALA A 198 -6.13 9.50 3.41
N SER A 199 -7.01 8.60 3.80
CA SER A 199 -8.47 8.78 3.75
C SER A 199 -9.09 8.42 5.09
N ASN A 200 -10.28 8.93 5.41
CA ASN A 200 -10.96 8.57 6.64
C ASN A 200 -11.80 7.29 6.44
N LEU A 201 -11.18 6.13 6.72
CA LEU A 201 -11.80 4.81 6.63
C LEU A 201 -11.98 4.14 8.00
N GLU A 202 -11.93 4.90 9.10
CA GLU A 202 -12.14 4.36 10.45
C GLU A 202 -13.50 3.67 10.58
N TRP A 203 -14.53 4.16 9.86
CA TRP A 203 -15.85 3.55 9.79
C TRP A 203 -15.85 2.08 9.33
N ILE A 204 -14.88 1.67 8.48
CA ILE A 204 -14.72 0.25 8.09
C ILE A 204 -14.30 -0.56 9.31
N MET A 205 -13.33 -0.08 10.07
CA MET A 205 -12.83 -0.76 11.28
C MET A 205 -13.86 -0.79 12.41
N GLU A 206 -14.73 0.20 12.46
CA GLU A 206 -15.85 0.24 13.41
C GLU A 206 -16.97 -0.73 13.03
N LYS A 207 -17.26 -0.84 11.73
CA LYS A 207 -18.31 -1.71 11.20
C LYS A 207 -17.93 -3.20 11.25
N TYR A 208 -16.66 -3.54 10.95
CA TYR A 208 -16.22 -4.92 10.76
C TYR A 208 -15.29 -5.40 11.87
N ASN A 209 -15.87 -6.03 12.91
CA ASN A 209 -15.14 -6.49 14.09
C ASN A 209 -14.13 -7.63 13.84
N ASN A 210 -14.18 -8.26 12.68
CA ASN A 210 -13.26 -9.35 12.28
C ASN A 210 -11.93 -8.84 11.68
N ILE A 211 -11.75 -7.54 11.51
CA ILE A 211 -10.47 -6.95 11.13
C ILE A 211 -9.57 -6.93 12.37
N VAL A 212 -8.54 -7.77 12.38
CA VAL A 212 -7.60 -7.85 13.52
C VAL A 212 -6.39 -6.93 13.33
N LEU A 213 -6.09 -6.59 12.05
CA LEU A 213 -4.94 -5.78 11.70
C LEU A 213 -5.18 -5.07 10.36
N TRP A 214 -4.75 -3.81 10.27
CA TRP A 214 -4.62 -3.05 9.03
C TRP A 214 -3.18 -2.57 8.89
N CYS A 215 -2.46 -3.07 7.91
CA CYS A 215 -1.10 -2.66 7.60
C CYS A 215 -1.10 -1.70 6.41
N HIS A 216 -0.30 -0.64 6.48
CA HIS A 216 -0.14 0.29 5.37
C HIS A 216 1.29 0.88 5.32
N GLY A 217 1.58 1.71 4.31
CA GLY A 217 2.81 2.45 4.10
C GLY A 217 2.55 3.91 3.73
N HIS A 218 3.29 4.41 2.77
CA HIS A 218 3.16 5.68 2.06
C HIS A 218 3.49 6.95 2.87
N VAL A 219 3.10 7.04 4.11
CA VAL A 219 3.25 8.27 4.92
C VAL A 219 4.67 8.49 5.45
N HIS A 220 5.60 7.56 5.22
CA HIS A 220 6.98 7.58 5.71
C HIS A 220 7.09 8.01 7.18
N SER A 221 6.10 7.60 7.97
CA SER A 221 6.06 7.84 9.42
C SER A 221 5.57 6.57 10.11
N LYS A 222 6.27 6.15 11.18
CA LYS A 222 5.83 4.99 11.96
C LYS A 222 4.52 5.32 12.66
N ALA A 223 3.51 4.47 12.44
CA ALA A 223 2.22 4.62 13.11
C ALA A 223 1.78 3.30 13.71
N ARG A 224 1.37 3.33 14.97
CA ARG A 224 0.85 2.17 15.70
C ARG A 224 -0.26 2.64 16.61
N TYR A 225 -1.49 2.37 16.23
CA TYR A 225 -2.67 2.74 17.00
C TYR A 225 -3.77 1.70 16.86
N ARG A 226 -4.90 1.92 17.50
CA ARG A 226 -6.06 1.05 17.45
C ARG A 226 -7.32 1.85 17.15
N VAL A 227 -8.15 1.28 16.27
CA VAL A 227 -9.51 1.75 16.05
C VAL A 227 -10.42 0.54 16.30
N ASN A 228 -11.30 0.64 17.28
CA ASN A 228 -12.10 -0.48 17.76
C ASN A 228 -11.20 -1.71 18.03
N ASN A 229 -11.50 -2.86 17.43
CA ASN A 229 -10.71 -4.10 17.57
C ASN A 229 -9.50 -4.16 16.63
N THR A 230 -9.41 -3.27 15.64
CA THR A 230 -8.36 -3.28 14.62
C THR A 230 -7.10 -2.58 15.12
N ARG A 231 -5.96 -3.28 15.08
CA ARG A 231 -4.64 -2.65 15.19
C ARG A 231 -4.27 -2.05 13.84
N VAL A 232 -3.75 -0.82 13.81
CA VAL A 232 -3.24 -0.20 12.58
C VAL A 232 -1.73 -0.04 12.70
N ILE A 233 -0.98 -0.45 11.67
CA ILE A 233 0.48 -0.44 11.67
C ILE A 233 0.98 0.11 10.35
N CYS A 234 1.88 1.09 10.45
CA CYS A 234 2.74 1.57 9.38
C CYS A 234 4.19 1.41 9.85
N GLU A 235 5.01 0.69 9.07
CA GLU A 235 6.41 0.44 9.40
C GLU A 235 7.28 0.65 8.16
N PRO A 236 7.47 1.93 7.76
CA PRO A 236 8.21 2.28 6.57
C PRO A 236 9.72 2.20 6.81
N TYR A 237 10.47 1.76 5.81
CA TYR A 237 11.92 1.99 5.75
C TYR A 237 12.20 3.45 5.34
N GLY A 238 11.51 3.95 4.31
CA GLY A 238 11.65 5.31 3.81
C GLY A 238 12.87 5.52 2.91
N TYR A 239 13.20 6.78 2.65
CA TYR A 239 14.40 7.14 1.90
C TYR A 239 15.63 7.16 2.82
N TYR A 240 16.82 6.92 2.23
CA TYR A 240 18.09 6.86 2.97
C TYR A 240 18.40 8.12 3.82
N ASN A 241 17.84 9.26 3.47
CA ASN A 241 18.03 10.53 4.19
C ASN A 241 16.97 10.81 5.28
N GLU A 242 15.98 9.94 5.43
CA GLU A 242 14.93 10.10 6.44
C GLU A 242 15.28 9.45 7.78
N ASN A 243 16.27 8.54 7.80
CA ASN A 243 16.75 7.83 9.00
C ASN A 243 15.63 7.18 9.85
N LEU A 244 14.62 6.63 9.20
CA LEU A 244 13.43 6.10 9.90
C LEU A 244 13.71 4.80 10.64
N MET A 245 14.73 4.03 10.19
CA MET A 245 15.04 2.73 10.78
C MET A 245 16.46 2.25 10.42
N ASP A 246 17.13 1.56 11.34
CA ASP A 246 18.32 0.75 11.01
C ASP A 246 17.86 -0.50 10.25
N ILE A 247 18.62 -0.92 9.23
CA ILE A 247 18.33 -2.14 8.46
C ILE A 247 18.28 -3.40 9.37
N LYS A 248 18.98 -3.39 10.50
CA LYS A 248 18.94 -4.47 11.49
C LYS A 248 17.58 -4.62 12.15
N ASP A 249 16.84 -3.51 12.27
CA ASP A 249 15.53 -3.43 12.90
C ASP A 249 14.39 -3.44 11.86
N LEU A 250 14.70 -3.85 10.61
CA LEU A 250 13.75 -3.83 9.49
C LEU A 250 12.45 -4.56 9.84
N GLY A 251 11.35 -3.79 9.83
CA GLY A 251 9.99 -4.28 10.00
C GLY A 251 9.57 -4.55 11.44
N TYR A 252 8.26 -4.67 11.63
CA TYR A 252 7.64 -4.90 12.92
C TYR A 252 7.00 -6.29 13.01
N GLU A 253 7.44 -7.09 13.97
CA GLU A 253 6.87 -8.42 14.22
C GLU A 253 5.61 -8.36 15.07
N ILE A 254 4.58 -9.10 14.66
CA ILE A 254 3.30 -9.12 15.35
C ILE A 254 2.62 -10.48 15.23
N ASP A 255 1.95 -10.90 16.30
CA ASP A 255 1.08 -12.07 16.31
C ASP A 255 -0.38 -11.70 15.96
N ILE A 256 -0.99 -12.51 15.06
CA ILE A 256 -2.38 -12.37 14.58
C ILE A 256 -3.18 -13.65 14.76
#